data_65ee9e376e4487ba572d695408f2fcaf
#
_entry.id   65ee9e376e4487ba572d695408f2fcaf
#
_cell.length_a   1.000
_cell.length_b   1.000
_cell.length_c   1.000
_cell.angle_alpha   90.00
_cell.angle_beta   90.00
_cell.angle_gamma   90.00
#
_symmetry.space_group_name_H-M   'P 1'
#
loop_
_entity.id
_entity.type
_entity.pdbx_description
1 polymer ?
#
loop_
_entity_poly.entity_id
_entity_poly.type
_entity_poly.pdbx_seq_one_letter_code
_entity_poly.pdbx_strand_id
1 'polypeptide(L)'
;MVSRVIYRPFEKDDFSALASILKDTWHTYVPNQEYNALEAACDLVHSLEISSFSQVVLVDDVPCGIVLARAEGDRLPHAKECHAAMDAFLERMHKLEPKATDEYLSFLEAEQRVNSRLLEQSGLARASQITLLAVSGTARGLGIGSVLLDAATSYVASRGAEGLYLYTDTDCSWKFYERRGLKRAAMYRANREERHVLPREMYLYGMDLSA
;
A
#
# COMPACT_ATOMS: atom_id res chain seq x y z
N MET A 1 1.94 29.33 13.66
CA MET A 1 3.04 28.46 14.11
C MET A 1 3.53 27.69 12.88
N VAL A 2 4.84 27.48 12.74
CA VAL A 2 5.39 26.65 11.65
C VAL A 2 5.35 25.21 12.16
N SER A 3 4.61 24.34 11.45
CA SER A 3 4.56 22.92 11.79
C SER A 3 5.90 22.23 11.51
N ARG A 4 6.32 21.40 12.43
CA ARG A 4 7.55 20.59 12.29
C ARG A 4 7.23 19.33 11.47
N VAL A 5 7.90 19.16 10.35
CA VAL A 5 7.76 17.97 9.50
C VAL A 5 9.03 17.11 9.60
N ILE A 6 8.88 15.83 9.94
CA ILE A 6 9.98 14.87 10.07
C ILE A 6 9.71 13.69 9.15
N TYR A 7 10.75 13.22 8.47
CA TYR A 7 10.75 11.99 7.69
C TYR A 7 11.77 11.03 8.30
N ARG A 8 11.34 9.82 8.61
CA ARG A 8 12.20 8.77 9.19
C ARG A 8 11.70 7.37 8.82
N PRO A 9 12.53 6.33 8.99
CA PRO A 9 12.06 4.96 8.87
C PRO A 9 10.87 4.66 9.81
N PHE A 10 10.08 3.64 9.46
CA PHE A 10 9.00 3.13 10.31
C PHE A 10 9.55 2.61 11.65
N GLU A 11 8.86 2.95 12.72
CA GLU A 11 9.05 2.43 14.08
C GLU A 11 7.76 1.76 14.57
N LYS A 12 7.88 0.80 15.51
CA LYS A 12 6.71 0.03 15.99
C LYS A 12 5.60 0.92 16.59
N ASP A 13 5.99 2.01 17.21
CA ASP A 13 5.07 2.96 17.82
C ASP A 13 4.20 3.72 16.80
N ASP A 14 4.61 3.73 15.52
CA ASP A 14 3.83 4.34 14.44
C ASP A 14 2.63 3.49 14.02
N PHE A 15 2.67 2.18 14.32
CA PHE A 15 1.76 1.19 13.76
C PHE A 15 0.29 1.58 13.92
N SER A 16 -0.13 1.91 15.12
CA SER A 16 -1.53 2.22 15.42
C SER A 16 -2.03 3.46 14.68
N ALA A 17 -1.20 4.51 14.58
CA ALA A 17 -1.55 5.73 13.86
C ALA A 17 -1.65 5.47 12.34
N LEU A 18 -0.71 4.71 11.79
CA LEU A 18 -0.69 4.36 10.36
C LEU A 18 -1.84 3.41 9.99
N ALA A 19 -2.13 2.39 10.81
CA ALA A 19 -3.29 1.53 10.61
C ALA A 19 -4.60 2.32 10.64
N SER A 20 -4.71 3.35 11.52
CA SER A 20 -5.88 4.25 11.51
C SER A 20 -6.00 5.04 10.21
N ILE A 21 -4.89 5.47 9.60
CA ILE A 21 -4.92 6.16 8.30
C ILE A 21 -5.45 5.22 7.20
N LEU A 22 -5.02 3.96 7.19
CA LEU A 22 -5.51 2.97 6.25
C LEU A 22 -6.99 2.68 6.47
N LYS A 23 -7.40 2.48 7.75
CA LYS A 23 -8.79 2.27 8.13
C LYS A 23 -9.69 3.39 7.60
N ASP A 24 -9.35 4.64 7.88
CA ASP A 24 -10.16 5.80 7.48
C ASP A 24 -10.18 6.02 5.96
N THR A 25 -9.21 5.45 5.23
CA THR A 25 -9.09 5.59 3.78
C THR A 25 -9.79 4.46 3.03
N TRP A 26 -9.67 3.20 3.47
CA TRP A 26 -10.06 2.03 2.70
C TRP A 26 -10.95 1.02 3.44
N HIS A 27 -11.02 1.04 4.79
CA HIS A 27 -11.70 0.02 5.59
C HIS A 27 -12.87 0.59 6.39
N THR A 28 -13.92 1.00 5.66
CA THR A 28 -15.11 1.65 6.27
C THR A 28 -16.43 0.93 5.94
N TYR A 29 -16.35 -0.28 5.38
CA TYR A 29 -17.51 -0.95 4.79
C TYR A 29 -18.35 -1.73 5.81
N VAL A 30 -17.73 -2.20 6.90
CA VAL A 30 -18.40 -2.97 7.93
C VAL A 30 -18.82 -2.04 9.07
N PRO A 31 -20.04 -2.18 9.65
CA PRO A 31 -20.45 -1.37 10.80
C PRO A 31 -19.55 -1.55 12.03
N ASN A 32 -18.90 -2.71 12.17
CA ASN A 32 -18.03 -3.03 13.29
C ASN A 32 -16.67 -2.33 13.15
N GLN A 33 -16.45 -1.31 13.98
CA GLN A 33 -15.22 -0.50 13.93
C GLN A 33 -13.97 -1.26 14.38
N GLU A 34 -14.09 -2.25 15.26
CA GLU A 34 -12.98 -3.12 15.64
C GLU A 34 -12.55 -3.99 14.46
N TYR A 35 -13.52 -4.54 13.73
CA TYR A 35 -13.23 -5.31 12.52
C TYR A 35 -12.49 -4.47 11.49
N ASN A 36 -12.97 -3.28 11.17
CA ASN A 36 -12.32 -2.37 10.21
C ASN A 36 -10.89 -2.01 10.62
N ALA A 37 -10.64 -1.85 11.92
CA ALA A 37 -9.29 -1.58 12.42
C ALA A 37 -8.35 -2.78 12.25
N LEU A 38 -8.85 -4.01 12.44
CA LEU A 38 -8.08 -5.23 12.22
C LEU A 38 -7.78 -5.47 10.74
N GLU A 39 -8.75 -5.24 9.87
CA GLU A 39 -8.57 -5.32 8.42
C GLU A 39 -7.47 -4.36 7.92
N ALA A 40 -7.52 -3.10 8.37
CA ALA A 40 -6.47 -2.12 8.09
C ALA A 40 -5.10 -2.51 8.67
N ALA A 41 -5.08 -3.15 9.85
CA ALA A 41 -3.86 -3.68 10.44
C ALA A 41 -3.29 -4.83 9.62
N CYS A 42 -4.13 -5.72 9.07
CA CYS A 42 -3.70 -6.78 8.15
C CYS A 42 -3.02 -6.21 6.90
N ASP A 43 -3.61 -5.20 6.28
CA ASP A 43 -3.03 -4.56 5.07
C ASP A 43 -1.69 -3.88 5.36
N LEU A 44 -1.58 -3.19 6.50
CA LEU A 44 -0.30 -2.58 6.91
C LEU A 44 0.76 -3.64 7.19
N VAL A 45 0.41 -4.69 7.93
CA VAL A 45 1.30 -5.81 8.23
C VAL A 45 1.77 -6.49 6.94
N HIS A 46 0.85 -6.81 6.02
CA HIS A 46 1.20 -7.41 4.73
C HIS A 46 2.18 -6.50 3.95
N SER A 47 1.88 -5.21 3.86
CA SER A 47 2.75 -4.26 3.17
C SER A 47 4.14 -4.14 3.79
N LEU A 48 4.24 -4.16 5.13
CA LEU A 48 5.52 -4.17 5.86
C LEU A 48 6.29 -5.48 5.66
N GLU A 49 5.59 -6.63 5.66
CA GLU A 49 6.17 -7.96 5.49
C GLU A 49 6.96 -8.08 4.19
N ILE A 50 6.41 -7.53 3.09
CA ILE A 50 6.99 -7.64 1.76
C ILE A 50 7.92 -6.48 1.38
N SER A 51 8.18 -5.52 2.30
CA SER A 51 8.94 -4.30 2.01
C SER A 51 10.34 -4.33 2.59
N SER A 52 11.29 -3.79 1.82
CA SER A 52 12.69 -3.60 2.23
C SER A 52 13.00 -2.15 2.65
N PHE A 53 12.09 -1.22 2.35
CA PHE A 53 12.21 0.20 2.66
C PHE A 53 10.92 0.73 3.27
N SER A 54 11.06 1.63 4.22
CA SER A 54 9.96 2.38 4.81
C SER A 54 10.34 3.82 5.06
N GLN A 55 9.42 4.75 4.82
CA GLN A 55 9.55 6.13 5.27
C GLN A 55 8.20 6.62 5.78
N VAL A 56 8.18 7.03 7.04
CA VAL A 56 7.05 7.66 7.72
C VAL A 56 7.24 9.16 7.74
N VAL A 57 6.18 9.92 7.55
CA VAL A 57 6.17 11.36 7.76
C VAL A 57 5.36 11.69 9.01
N LEU A 58 5.95 12.51 9.88
CA LEU A 58 5.31 13.07 11.07
C LEU A 58 5.13 14.58 10.87
N VAL A 59 3.97 15.07 11.30
CA VAL A 59 3.70 16.50 11.43
C VAL A 59 3.40 16.79 12.90
N ASP A 60 4.22 17.64 13.51
CA ASP A 60 4.16 17.95 14.95
C ASP A 60 4.16 16.66 15.81
N ASP A 61 5.10 15.74 15.48
CA ASP A 61 5.34 14.44 16.10
C ASP A 61 4.20 13.39 15.94
N VAL A 62 3.18 13.68 15.10
CA VAL A 62 2.09 12.75 14.79
C VAL A 62 2.32 12.10 13.41
N PRO A 63 2.35 10.76 13.29
CA PRO A 63 2.43 10.09 11.99
C PRO A 63 1.23 10.44 11.11
N CYS A 64 1.49 10.92 9.89
CA CYS A 64 0.44 11.34 8.97
C CYS A 64 0.56 10.76 7.56
N GLY A 65 1.56 9.91 7.32
CA GLY A 65 1.70 9.18 6.08
C GLY A 65 2.90 8.23 6.07
N ILE A 66 2.88 7.29 5.15
CA ILE A 66 3.93 6.28 4.97
C ILE A 66 4.08 5.95 3.48
N VAL A 67 5.30 5.65 3.08
CA VAL A 67 5.62 4.92 1.86
C VAL A 67 6.42 3.67 2.21
N LEU A 68 6.08 2.57 1.56
CA LEU A 68 6.79 1.30 1.62
C LEU A 68 7.22 0.90 0.21
N ALA A 69 8.41 0.31 0.09
CA ALA A 69 8.91 -0.17 -1.19
C ALA A 69 9.73 -1.45 -1.02
N ARG A 70 9.80 -2.25 -2.09
CA ARG A 70 10.61 -3.46 -2.18
C ARG A 70 11.58 -3.35 -3.34
N ALA A 71 12.88 -3.39 -3.04
CA ALA A 71 13.92 -3.64 -4.03
C ALA A 71 14.23 -5.14 -4.08
N GLU A 72 14.44 -5.67 -5.30
CA GLU A 72 14.74 -7.10 -5.47
C GLU A 72 16.07 -7.45 -4.78
N GLY A 73 16.08 -8.58 -4.06
CA GLY A 73 17.26 -9.08 -3.34
C GLY A 73 17.57 -8.39 -2.01
N ASP A 74 16.89 -7.32 -1.65
CA ASP A 74 17.09 -6.66 -0.36
C ASP A 74 16.42 -7.43 0.80
N ARG A 75 17.01 -7.26 1.98
CA ARG A 75 16.46 -7.83 3.22
C ARG A 75 15.10 -7.21 3.54
N LEU A 76 14.17 -8.05 3.99
CA LEU A 76 12.84 -7.66 4.48
C LEU A 76 12.88 -7.55 6.02
N PRO A 77 13.08 -6.36 6.61
CA PRO A 77 13.40 -6.21 8.03
C PRO A 77 12.25 -6.61 8.96
N HIS A 78 11.00 -6.52 8.50
CA HIS A 78 9.79 -6.74 9.29
C HIS A 78 9.11 -8.10 9.02
N ALA A 79 9.56 -8.89 8.04
CA ALA A 79 8.86 -10.08 7.55
C ALA A 79 8.48 -11.07 8.67
N LYS A 80 9.42 -11.40 9.54
CA LYS A 80 9.20 -12.40 10.60
C LYS A 80 8.14 -11.97 11.63
N GLU A 81 8.18 -10.71 12.04
CA GLU A 81 7.25 -10.15 13.05
C GLU A 81 5.86 -9.96 12.47
N CYS A 82 5.78 -9.50 11.22
CA CYS A 82 4.53 -9.30 10.51
C CYS A 82 3.78 -10.61 10.27
N HIS A 83 4.47 -11.66 9.85
CA HIS A 83 3.87 -12.96 9.64
C HIS A 83 3.17 -13.49 10.90
N ALA A 84 3.80 -13.38 12.06
CA ALA A 84 3.21 -13.81 13.34
C ALA A 84 2.00 -12.95 13.77
N ALA A 85 1.95 -11.67 13.40
CA ALA A 85 0.85 -10.78 13.73
C ALA A 85 -0.38 -11.03 12.84
N MET A 86 -0.17 -11.38 11.57
CA MET A 86 -1.24 -11.62 10.58
C MET A 86 -2.22 -12.69 11.06
N ASP A 87 -1.73 -13.85 11.50
CA ASP A 87 -2.57 -14.96 11.96
C ASP A 87 -3.48 -14.54 13.12
N ALA A 88 -2.95 -13.77 14.08
CA ALA A 88 -3.71 -13.29 15.24
C ALA A 88 -4.82 -12.30 14.84
N PHE A 89 -4.54 -11.42 13.87
CA PHE A 89 -5.53 -10.48 13.36
C PHE A 89 -6.64 -11.19 12.60
N LEU A 90 -6.32 -12.11 11.69
CA LEU A 90 -7.30 -12.90 10.95
C LEU A 90 -8.17 -13.76 11.86
N GLU A 91 -7.59 -14.40 12.88
CA GLU A 91 -8.36 -15.16 13.88
C GLU A 91 -9.35 -14.26 14.62
N ARG A 92 -8.93 -13.04 15.00
CA ARG A 92 -9.82 -12.09 15.67
C ARG A 92 -10.91 -11.56 14.74
N MET A 93 -10.58 -11.22 13.49
CA MET A 93 -11.55 -10.80 12.47
C MET A 93 -12.61 -11.86 12.26
N HIS A 94 -12.20 -13.12 12.12
CA HIS A 94 -13.13 -14.23 11.91
C HIS A 94 -14.07 -14.45 13.12
N LYS A 95 -13.61 -14.20 14.35
CA LYS A 95 -14.47 -14.25 15.55
C LYS A 95 -15.48 -13.11 15.62
N LEU A 96 -15.14 -11.93 15.10
CA LEU A 96 -16.01 -10.76 15.12
C LEU A 96 -17.04 -10.77 14.00
N GLU A 97 -16.60 -11.01 12.78
CA GLU A 97 -17.39 -10.90 11.54
C GLU A 97 -16.97 -12.01 10.55
N PRO A 98 -17.38 -13.28 10.76
CA PRO A 98 -16.92 -14.41 9.94
C PRO A 98 -17.14 -14.18 8.43
N LYS A 99 -18.37 -13.74 8.06
CA LYS A 99 -18.72 -13.50 6.67
C LYS A 99 -17.89 -12.38 6.01
N ALA A 100 -17.69 -11.27 6.71
CA ALA A 100 -16.86 -10.18 6.21
C ALA A 100 -15.39 -10.61 6.06
N THR A 101 -14.89 -11.47 6.95
CA THR A 101 -13.56 -12.04 6.85
C THR A 101 -13.41 -12.94 5.62
N ASP A 102 -14.40 -13.79 5.33
CA ASP A 102 -14.40 -14.63 4.12
C ASP A 102 -14.46 -13.77 2.84
N GLU A 103 -15.23 -12.69 2.85
CA GLU A 103 -15.30 -11.71 1.75
C GLU A 103 -13.96 -10.99 1.55
N TYR A 104 -13.30 -10.57 2.64
CA TYR A 104 -11.96 -9.97 2.60
C TYR A 104 -10.90 -10.92 2.03
N LEU A 105 -10.86 -12.17 2.49
CA LEU A 105 -9.93 -13.17 1.97
C LEU A 105 -10.17 -13.46 0.48
N SER A 106 -11.44 -13.53 0.06
CA SER A 106 -11.82 -13.70 -1.34
C SER A 106 -11.39 -12.51 -2.21
N PHE A 107 -11.48 -11.30 -1.66
CA PHE A 107 -10.96 -10.09 -2.30
C PHE A 107 -9.44 -10.17 -2.50
N LEU A 108 -8.68 -10.50 -1.45
CA LEU A 108 -7.21 -10.62 -1.54
C LEU A 108 -6.77 -11.64 -2.59
N GLU A 109 -7.43 -12.80 -2.65
CA GLU A 109 -7.15 -13.82 -3.67
C GLU A 109 -7.46 -13.33 -5.09
N ALA A 110 -8.58 -12.65 -5.27
CA ALA A 110 -8.96 -12.12 -6.58
C ALA A 110 -8.02 -10.99 -7.02
N GLU A 111 -7.67 -10.09 -6.10
CA GLU A 111 -6.71 -9.01 -6.32
C GLU A 111 -5.34 -9.55 -6.71
N GLN A 112 -4.83 -10.53 -5.97
CA GLN A 112 -3.53 -11.15 -6.26
C GLN A 112 -3.49 -11.77 -7.66
N ARG A 113 -4.55 -12.48 -8.07
CA ARG A 113 -4.66 -13.04 -9.44
C ARG A 113 -4.61 -11.96 -10.50
N VAL A 114 -5.33 -10.86 -10.30
CA VAL A 114 -5.35 -9.74 -11.25
C VAL A 114 -3.99 -9.03 -11.27
N ASN A 115 -3.40 -8.76 -10.12
CA ASN A 115 -2.09 -8.10 -10.00
C ASN A 115 -0.98 -8.91 -10.66
N SER A 116 -0.97 -10.24 -10.49
CA SER A 116 -0.02 -11.13 -11.18
C SER A 116 -0.17 -11.03 -12.71
N ARG A 117 -1.41 -11.06 -13.22
CA ARG A 117 -1.69 -10.89 -14.64
C ARG A 117 -1.27 -9.52 -15.18
N LEU A 118 -1.52 -8.44 -14.42
CA LEU A 118 -1.09 -7.10 -14.79
C LEU A 118 0.43 -7.00 -14.89
N LEU A 119 1.15 -7.62 -13.94
CA LEU A 119 2.61 -7.64 -13.94
C LEU A 119 3.17 -8.39 -15.15
N GLU A 120 2.62 -9.57 -15.48
CA GLU A 120 3.00 -10.34 -16.66
C GLU A 120 2.82 -9.54 -17.95
N GLN A 121 1.73 -8.79 -18.07
CA GLN A 121 1.41 -7.98 -19.24
C GLN A 121 2.25 -6.71 -19.35
N SER A 122 2.77 -6.19 -18.23
CA SER A 122 3.44 -4.89 -18.17
C SER A 122 4.87 -4.89 -18.67
N GLY A 123 5.55 -6.04 -18.70
CA GLY A 123 6.99 -6.15 -18.94
C GLY A 123 7.86 -5.69 -17.76
N LEU A 124 7.27 -5.36 -16.60
CA LEU A 124 7.95 -4.82 -15.42
C LEU A 124 8.29 -5.88 -14.35
N ALA A 125 8.35 -7.16 -14.73
CA ALA A 125 8.57 -8.26 -13.79
C ALA A 125 9.89 -8.17 -12.98
N ARG A 126 10.88 -7.42 -13.48
CA ARG A 126 12.18 -7.18 -12.80
C ARG A 126 12.28 -5.80 -12.16
N ALA A 127 11.24 -4.99 -12.23
CA ALA A 127 11.21 -3.69 -11.60
C ALA A 127 10.96 -3.81 -10.10
N SER A 128 11.43 -2.82 -9.34
CA SER A 128 11.11 -2.69 -7.91
C SER A 128 9.68 -2.24 -7.70
N GLN A 129 9.09 -2.58 -6.57
CA GLN A 129 7.70 -2.30 -6.26
C GLN A 129 7.55 -1.22 -5.19
N ILE A 130 6.66 -0.26 -5.38
CA ILE A 130 6.07 0.51 -4.28
C ILE A 130 4.89 -0.31 -3.76
N THR A 131 4.99 -0.77 -2.52
CA THR A 131 4.04 -1.72 -1.92
C THR A 131 2.90 -1.02 -1.19
N LEU A 132 3.16 0.20 -0.68
CA LEU A 132 2.15 1.06 -0.04
C LEU A 132 2.54 2.54 -0.18
N LEU A 133 1.57 3.41 -0.43
CA LEU A 133 1.66 4.86 -0.25
C LEU A 133 0.35 5.37 0.33
N ALA A 134 0.38 5.78 1.58
CA ALA A 134 -0.78 6.30 2.29
C ALA A 134 -0.47 7.64 2.96
N VAL A 135 -1.40 8.60 2.84
CA VAL A 135 -1.32 9.92 3.48
C VAL A 135 -2.67 10.25 4.09
N SER A 136 -2.67 10.65 5.35
CA SER A 136 -3.86 11.09 6.08
C SER A 136 -4.64 12.16 5.30
N GLY A 137 -5.96 12.08 5.37
CA GLY A 137 -6.84 13.08 4.74
C GLY A 137 -6.53 14.52 5.16
N THR A 138 -6.13 14.72 6.41
CA THR A 138 -5.78 16.04 6.98
C THR A 138 -4.46 16.59 6.46
N ALA A 139 -3.57 15.73 5.97
CA ALA A 139 -2.25 16.10 5.44
C ALA A 139 -2.21 16.12 3.90
N ARG A 140 -3.34 15.87 3.23
CA ARG A 140 -3.43 15.97 1.76
C ARG A 140 -3.27 17.40 1.29
N GLY A 141 -2.69 17.58 0.11
CA GLY A 141 -2.44 18.91 -0.47
C GLY A 141 -1.16 19.59 0.01
N LEU A 142 -0.48 19.07 1.04
CA LEU A 142 0.79 19.62 1.55
C LEU A 142 2.04 19.10 0.80
N GLY A 143 1.87 18.40 -0.31
CA GLY A 143 3.00 17.85 -1.08
C GLY A 143 3.65 16.58 -0.47
N ILE A 144 3.21 16.13 0.69
CA ILE A 144 3.76 14.99 1.44
C ILE A 144 3.83 13.72 0.59
N GLY A 145 2.75 13.37 -0.12
CA GLY A 145 2.74 12.19 -0.98
C GLY A 145 3.81 12.22 -2.07
N SER A 146 4.13 13.41 -2.59
CA SER A 146 5.21 13.57 -3.57
C SER A 146 6.58 13.30 -2.96
N VAL A 147 6.86 13.85 -1.78
CA VAL A 147 8.14 13.63 -1.06
C VAL A 147 8.32 12.15 -0.71
N LEU A 148 7.25 11.49 -0.24
CA LEU A 148 7.29 10.06 0.06
C LEU A 148 7.54 9.21 -1.20
N LEU A 149 6.87 9.52 -2.31
CA LEU A 149 7.09 8.83 -3.58
C LEU A 149 8.52 9.03 -4.10
N ASP A 150 9.05 10.27 -4.03
CA ASP A 150 10.42 10.58 -4.42
C ASP A 150 11.45 9.84 -3.57
N ALA A 151 11.22 9.70 -2.27
CA ALA A 151 12.08 8.93 -1.38
C ALA A 151 12.12 7.44 -1.74
N ALA A 152 10.97 6.82 -1.99
CA ALA A 152 10.89 5.42 -2.42
C ALA A 152 11.55 5.23 -3.79
N THR A 153 11.32 6.15 -4.74
CA THR A 153 11.97 6.14 -6.06
C THR A 153 13.50 6.23 -5.94
N SER A 154 13.99 7.16 -5.12
CA SER A 154 15.43 7.33 -4.87
C SER A 154 16.04 6.08 -4.22
N TYR A 155 15.32 5.46 -3.27
CA TYR A 155 15.77 4.23 -2.65
C TYR A 155 15.95 3.11 -3.68
N VAL A 156 14.91 2.79 -4.48
CA VAL A 156 14.99 1.70 -5.44
C VAL A 156 16.02 1.96 -6.54
N ALA A 157 16.18 3.22 -6.98
CA ALA A 157 17.23 3.62 -7.91
C ALA A 157 18.62 3.40 -7.31
N SER A 158 18.84 3.70 -6.02
CA SER A 158 20.11 3.47 -5.32
C SER A 158 20.46 1.97 -5.21
N ARG A 159 19.50 1.09 -5.39
CA ARG A 159 19.68 -0.37 -5.43
C ARG A 159 19.91 -0.90 -6.85
N GLY A 160 20.05 -0.01 -7.84
CA GLY A 160 20.28 -0.38 -9.23
C GLY A 160 19.03 -0.86 -9.97
N ALA A 161 17.83 -0.55 -9.46
CA ALA A 161 16.61 -0.87 -10.16
C ALA A 161 16.50 -0.06 -11.46
N GLU A 162 16.24 -0.73 -12.58
CA GLU A 162 16.00 -0.09 -13.90
C GLU A 162 14.61 0.50 -14.03
N GLY A 163 13.70 0.14 -13.11
CA GLY A 163 12.34 0.65 -13.09
C GLY A 163 11.63 0.37 -11.77
N LEU A 164 10.51 1.03 -11.60
CA LEU A 164 9.60 0.77 -10.49
C LEU A 164 8.15 0.60 -10.99
N TYR A 165 7.34 -0.10 -10.21
CA TYR A 165 5.90 -0.21 -10.45
C TYR A 165 5.10 -0.16 -9.14
N LEU A 166 3.81 0.07 -9.29
CA LEU A 166 2.82 -0.05 -8.22
C LEU A 166 1.47 -0.49 -8.78
N TYR A 167 0.65 -1.06 -7.92
CA TYR A 167 -0.76 -1.33 -8.19
C TYR A 167 -1.64 -0.22 -7.62
N THR A 168 -2.74 0.06 -8.29
CA THR A 168 -3.79 0.98 -7.85
C THR A 168 -5.08 0.69 -8.63
N ASP A 169 -6.17 1.38 -8.31
CA ASP A 169 -7.48 1.11 -8.89
C ASP A 169 -8.34 2.38 -8.99
N THR A 170 -9.62 2.21 -9.41
CA THR A 170 -10.58 3.31 -9.55
C THR A 170 -10.99 3.97 -8.24
N ASP A 171 -10.82 3.30 -7.11
CA ASP A 171 -11.23 3.79 -5.79
C ASP A 171 -10.09 4.55 -5.11
N CYS A 172 -8.89 4.50 -5.71
CA CYS A 172 -7.69 5.17 -5.28
C CYS A 172 -7.40 6.48 -6.05
N SER A 173 -6.42 7.24 -5.56
CA SER A 173 -5.99 8.52 -6.17
C SER A 173 -5.04 8.31 -7.37
N TRP A 174 -5.34 7.38 -8.29
CA TRP A 174 -4.47 6.96 -9.41
C TRP A 174 -3.93 8.11 -10.28
N LYS A 175 -4.71 9.21 -10.48
CA LYS A 175 -4.26 10.41 -11.22
C LYS A 175 -3.04 11.10 -10.58
N PHE A 176 -2.79 10.85 -9.30
CA PHE A 176 -1.59 11.34 -8.62
C PHE A 176 -0.34 10.78 -9.28
N TYR A 177 -0.31 9.49 -9.59
CA TYR A 177 0.84 8.83 -10.21
C TYR A 177 1.09 9.32 -11.63
N GLU A 178 0.06 9.57 -12.42
CA GLU A 178 0.20 10.16 -13.77
C GLU A 178 0.85 11.55 -13.71
N ARG A 179 0.41 12.39 -12.77
CA ARG A 179 1.02 13.72 -12.55
C ARG A 179 2.47 13.65 -12.08
N ARG A 180 2.89 12.52 -11.52
CA ARG A 180 4.27 12.25 -11.09
C ARG A 180 5.10 11.55 -12.16
N GLY A 181 4.58 11.41 -13.37
CA GLY A 181 5.31 10.88 -14.52
C GLY A 181 5.26 9.35 -14.65
N LEU A 182 4.54 8.64 -13.77
CA LEU A 182 4.33 7.21 -13.96
C LEU A 182 3.35 6.98 -15.11
N LYS A 183 3.59 5.93 -15.90
CA LYS A 183 2.75 5.54 -17.02
C LYS A 183 1.93 4.30 -16.66
N ARG A 184 0.68 4.25 -17.08
CA ARG A 184 -0.14 3.05 -16.96
C ARG A 184 0.40 1.99 -17.92
N ALA A 185 1.05 0.96 -17.36
CA ALA A 185 1.67 -0.12 -18.11
C ALA A 185 0.68 -1.26 -18.41
N ALA A 186 -0.29 -1.49 -17.51
CA ALA A 186 -1.34 -2.48 -17.73
C ALA A 186 -2.64 -2.05 -17.04
N MET A 187 -3.77 -2.63 -17.51
CA MET A 187 -5.11 -2.37 -16.95
C MET A 187 -5.96 -3.63 -17.01
N TYR A 188 -6.70 -3.87 -15.95
CA TYR A 188 -7.75 -4.88 -15.89
C TYR A 188 -9.10 -4.20 -15.65
N ARG A 189 -10.15 -4.63 -16.36
CA ARG A 189 -11.52 -4.18 -16.15
C ARG A 189 -12.35 -5.36 -15.65
N ALA A 190 -12.80 -5.27 -14.41
CA ALA A 190 -13.68 -6.25 -13.80
C ALA A 190 -15.00 -6.35 -14.56
N ASN A 191 -15.46 -7.56 -14.88
CA ASN A 191 -16.77 -7.82 -15.45
C ASN A 191 -17.87 -7.59 -14.39
N ARG A 192 -19.15 -7.81 -14.76
CA ARG A 192 -20.28 -7.53 -13.86
C ARG A 192 -20.26 -8.40 -12.59
N GLU A 193 -19.84 -9.64 -12.71
CA GLU A 193 -19.78 -10.58 -11.59
C GLU A 193 -18.62 -10.26 -10.65
N GLU A 194 -17.46 -9.97 -11.22
CA GLU A 194 -16.26 -9.63 -10.46
C GLU A 194 -16.37 -8.32 -9.66
N ARG A 195 -17.23 -7.38 -10.08
CA ARG A 195 -17.47 -6.10 -9.37
C ARG A 195 -18.16 -6.24 -8.02
N HIS A 196 -18.58 -7.43 -7.65
CA HIS A 196 -19.00 -7.71 -6.28
C HIS A 196 -17.84 -7.88 -5.32
N VAL A 197 -16.64 -8.10 -5.87
CA VAL A 197 -15.41 -8.35 -5.10
C VAL A 197 -14.33 -7.35 -5.46
N LEU A 198 -14.13 -7.02 -6.74
CA LEU A 198 -13.04 -6.18 -7.23
C LEU A 198 -13.50 -4.77 -7.60
N PRO A 199 -12.60 -3.77 -7.50
CA PRO A 199 -12.80 -2.44 -8.09
C PRO A 199 -13.13 -2.52 -9.58
N ARG A 200 -13.79 -1.49 -10.09
CA ARG A 200 -14.22 -1.45 -11.50
C ARG A 200 -13.05 -1.61 -12.48
N GLU A 201 -11.95 -0.96 -12.21
CA GLU A 201 -10.72 -1.06 -12.98
C GLU A 201 -9.53 -1.09 -12.03
N MET A 202 -8.58 -1.96 -12.31
CA MET A 202 -7.31 -2.10 -11.61
C MET A 202 -6.17 -1.78 -12.56
N TYR A 203 -5.17 -1.10 -12.09
CA TYR A 203 -4.08 -0.57 -12.88
C TYR A 203 -2.72 -0.97 -12.33
N LEU A 204 -1.78 -1.20 -13.22
CA LEU A 204 -0.36 -1.21 -12.91
C LEU A 204 0.27 0.03 -13.54
N TYR A 205 0.85 0.87 -12.72
CA TYR A 205 1.65 2.02 -13.13
C TYR A 205 3.13 1.72 -12.97
N GLY A 206 3.94 2.17 -13.92
CA GLY A 206 5.38 2.01 -13.87
C GLY A 206 6.14 3.26 -14.32
N MET A 207 7.41 3.30 -13.94
CA MET A 207 8.38 4.34 -14.32
C MET A 207 9.71 3.67 -14.66
N ASP A 208 10.33 4.11 -15.75
CA ASP A 208 11.70 3.77 -16.13
C ASP A 208 12.67 4.63 -15.31
N LEU A 209 13.71 4.03 -14.73
CA LEU A 209 14.73 4.67 -13.94
C LEU A 209 16.12 4.61 -14.60
N SER A 210 16.21 4.04 -15.80
CA SER A 210 17.49 3.82 -16.52
C SER A 210 18.06 5.09 -17.17
N ALA A 211 17.49 6.27 -16.92
CA ALA A 211 17.87 7.53 -17.58
C ALA A 211 18.93 8.33 -16.80
#